data_82759b0b9c1f657bb361e73615abaf84
#
_entry.id   82759b0b9c1f657bb361e73615abaf84
#
_cell.length_a   1.000
_cell.length_b   1.000
_cell.length_c   1.000
_cell.angle_alpha   90.00
_cell.angle_beta   90.00
_cell.angle_gamma   90.00
#
_symmetry.space_group_name_H-M   'P 1'
#
loop_
_entity.id
_entity.type
_entity.pdbx_description
1 polymer ?
#
loop_
_entity_poly.entity_id
_entity_poly.type
_entity_poly.pdbx_seq_one_letter_code
_entity_poly.pdbx_strand_id
1 'polypeptide(L)'
;MSAFRRVVTGHNAAGVSVIASDEWVSGVVLPGMPSIELNRLWGSDTVMRYPDTGAPPVYKDWFAPIGGFRIAEFTIGPACAAAPDHDDADASQQLARDFPGLLEVMDPEVPGMHRSTTIDFIYILFGRIELELDDGSKTQLKAGDLVVQSATKHAWHNHWQEPCRMLGVILGAHYESPA
;
A
#
# COMPACT_ATOMS: atom_id res chain seq x y z
N MET A 1 -9.94 -11.60 -6.71
CA MET A 1 -9.62 -10.96 -5.41
C MET A 1 -8.68 -11.88 -4.65
N SER A 2 -7.51 -11.37 -4.29
CA SER A 2 -6.58 -12.10 -3.43
C SER A 2 -7.08 -12.04 -1.98
N ALA A 3 -6.98 -13.15 -1.26
CA ALA A 3 -7.31 -13.18 0.15
C ALA A 3 -6.02 -13.44 0.95
N PHE A 4 -5.84 -12.71 2.03
CA PHE A 4 -4.70 -12.81 2.93
C PHE A 4 -5.17 -13.34 4.28
N ARG A 5 -4.64 -14.48 4.74
CA ARG A 5 -4.92 -14.93 6.11
C ARG A 5 -4.11 -14.07 7.07
N ARG A 6 -4.80 -13.39 7.98
CA ARG A 6 -4.22 -12.56 9.02
C ARG A 6 -4.46 -13.19 10.38
N VAL A 7 -3.38 -13.52 11.09
CA VAL A 7 -3.41 -13.94 12.48
C VAL A 7 -2.87 -12.82 13.32
N VAL A 8 -3.63 -12.38 14.32
CA VAL A 8 -3.24 -11.31 15.25
C VAL A 8 -3.10 -11.89 16.63
N THR A 9 -2.02 -11.55 17.31
CA THR A 9 -1.79 -11.86 18.72
C THR A 9 -2.07 -10.65 19.61
N GLY A 10 -2.48 -10.88 20.84
CA GLY A 10 -2.74 -9.83 21.82
C GLY A 10 -2.59 -10.38 23.23
N HIS A 11 -3.07 -9.64 24.21
CA HIS A 11 -3.04 -10.01 25.62
C HIS A 11 -4.44 -10.05 26.21
N ASN A 12 -4.73 -11.06 27.02
CA ASN A 12 -5.96 -11.08 27.81
C ASN A 12 -5.85 -10.18 29.06
N ALA A 13 -6.92 -10.10 29.84
CA ALA A 13 -6.98 -9.27 31.05
C ALA A 13 -5.95 -9.64 32.12
N ALA A 14 -5.39 -10.85 32.08
CA ALA A 14 -4.31 -11.31 32.99
C ALA A 14 -2.91 -11.05 32.40
N GLY A 15 -2.80 -10.38 31.23
CA GLY A 15 -1.53 -10.11 30.56
C GLY A 15 -0.93 -11.32 29.82
N VAL A 16 -1.69 -12.41 29.67
CA VAL A 16 -1.23 -13.62 28.97
C VAL A 16 -1.42 -13.44 27.48
N SER A 17 -0.42 -13.81 26.69
CA SER A 17 -0.46 -13.76 25.24
C SER A 17 -1.49 -14.76 24.67
N VAL A 18 -2.31 -14.30 23.74
CA VAL A 18 -3.39 -15.08 23.10
C VAL A 18 -3.43 -14.81 21.60
N ILE A 19 -4.05 -15.72 20.85
CA ILE A 19 -4.49 -15.41 19.49
C ILE A 19 -5.75 -14.54 19.61
N ALA A 20 -5.66 -13.27 19.20
CA ALA A 20 -6.75 -12.31 19.26
C ALA A 20 -7.73 -12.48 18.09
N SER A 21 -7.20 -12.73 16.88
CA SER A 21 -8.00 -13.07 15.69
C SER A 21 -7.23 -13.95 14.71
N ASP A 22 -8.00 -14.70 13.89
CA ASP A 22 -7.49 -15.52 12.79
C ASP A 22 -8.55 -15.46 11.68
N GLU A 23 -8.31 -14.66 10.67
CA GLU A 23 -9.30 -14.33 9.65
C GLU A 23 -8.69 -14.15 8.26
N TRP A 24 -9.54 -14.22 7.23
CA TRP A 24 -9.17 -13.88 5.85
C TRP A 24 -9.57 -12.44 5.56
N VAL A 25 -8.60 -11.65 5.09
CA VAL A 25 -8.79 -10.26 4.67
C VAL A 25 -8.75 -10.23 3.14
N SER A 26 -9.78 -9.66 2.53
CA SER A 26 -9.88 -9.54 1.08
C SER A 26 -9.45 -8.15 0.63
N GLY A 27 -8.81 -8.08 -0.52
CA GLY A 27 -8.46 -6.83 -1.18
C GLY A 27 -9.67 -6.13 -1.80
N VAL A 28 -9.49 -4.89 -2.12
CA VAL A 28 -10.45 -4.04 -2.83
C VAL A 28 -9.83 -3.64 -4.16
N VAL A 29 -10.54 -3.93 -5.26
CA VAL A 29 -10.16 -3.43 -6.59
C VAL A 29 -10.43 -1.93 -6.61
N LEU A 30 -9.45 -1.15 -7.06
CA LEU A 30 -9.58 0.30 -7.05
C LEU A 30 -10.64 0.77 -8.07
N PRO A 31 -11.55 1.65 -7.66
CA PRO A 31 -12.49 2.30 -8.59
C PRO A 31 -11.73 2.98 -9.72
N GLY A 32 -12.18 2.76 -10.96
CA GLY A 32 -11.52 3.29 -12.17
C GLY A 32 -10.19 2.63 -12.55
N MET A 33 -9.65 1.72 -11.71
CA MET A 33 -8.37 1.03 -11.94
C MET A 33 -8.50 -0.49 -11.74
N PRO A 34 -9.20 -1.22 -12.62
CA PRO A 34 -9.55 -2.62 -12.42
C PRO A 34 -8.36 -3.58 -12.38
N SER A 35 -7.19 -3.13 -12.81
CA SER A 35 -5.93 -3.88 -12.72
C SER A 35 -5.21 -3.72 -11.38
N ILE A 36 -5.70 -2.86 -10.48
CA ILE A 36 -5.07 -2.61 -9.18
C ILE A 36 -6.00 -3.07 -8.07
N GLU A 37 -5.48 -3.94 -7.21
CA GLU A 37 -6.15 -4.38 -5.98
C GLU A 37 -5.28 -4.01 -4.80
N LEU A 38 -5.89 -3.39 -3.78
CA LEU A 38 -5.24 -3.01 -2.53
C LEU A 38 -5.87 -3.76 -1.36
N ASN A 39 -5.04 -4.21 -0.44
CA ASN A 39 -5.46 -4.94 0.73
C ASN A 39 -4.86 -4.31 1.99
N ARG A 40 -5.70 -3.70 2.84
CA ARG A 40 -5.29 -3.14 4.13
C ARG A 40 -5.12 -4.26 5.14
N LEU A 41 -3.89 -4.66 5.45
CA LEU A 41 -3.62 -5.77 6.36
C LEU A 41 -3.56 -5.33 7.82
N TRP A 42 -2.86 -4.23 8.13
CA TRP A 42 -2.73 -3.68 9.48
C TRP A 42 -2.20 -2.25 9.46
N GLY A 43 -2.29 -1.54 10.59
CA GLY A 43 -1.71 -0.21 10.71
C GLY A 43 -2.00 0.44 12.04
N SER A 44 -1.37 1.58 12.27
CA SER A 44 -1.64 2.48 13.39
C SER A 44 -1.28 3.90 12.99
N ASP A 45 -1.99 4.88 13.54
CA ASP A 45 -1.64 6.31 13.38
C ASP A 45 -0.67 6.79 14.45
N THR A 46 -0.38 5.96 15.43
CA THR A 46 0.52 6.31 16.56
C THR A 46 1.48 5.17 16.86
N VAL A 47 2.51 5.47 17.63
CA VAL A 47 3.41 4.45 18.19
C VAL A 47 2.61 3.50 19.07
N MET A 48 2.72 2.21 18.77
CA MET A 48 2.01 1.16 19.50
C MET A 48 2.45 1.10 20.96
N ARG A 49 1.51 0.75 21.83
CA ARG A 49 1.75 0.56 23.27
C ARG A 49 1.28 -0.82 23.68
N TYR A 50 2.08 -1.50 24.45
CA TYR A 50 1.82 -2.85 24.94
C TYR A 50 1.80 -2.91 26.47
N PRO A 51 1.04 -3.85 27.08
CA PRO A 51 0.22 -4.88 26.41
C PRO A 51 -1.03 -4.30 25.78
N ASP A 52 -1.49 -4.92 24.68
CA ASP A 52 -2.78 -4.60 24.03
C ASP A 52 -3.59 -5.88 23.76
N THR A 53 -4.85 -5.72 23.40
CA THR A 53 -5.76 -6.85 23.17
C THR A 53 -5.64 -7.46 21.77
N GLY A 54 -4.87 -6.85 20.86
CA GLY A 54 -4.85 -7.21 19.46
C GLY A 54 -6.12 -6.79 18.71
N ALA A 55 -6.88 -5.81 19.23
CA ALA A 55 -8.07 -5.29 18.55
C ALA A 55 -7.69 -4.63 17.23
N PRO A 56 -8.52 -4.74 16.17
CA PRO A 56 -8.26 -4.08 14.90
C PRO A 56 -8.08 -2.57 15.10
N PRO A 57 -7.01 -2.00 14.53
CA PRO A 57 -6.75 -0.56 14.64
C PRO A 57 -7.77 0.22 13.81
N VAL A 58 -8.10 1.43 14.28
CA VAL A 58 -8.96 2.36 13.56
C VAL A 58 -8.07 3.43 12.94
N TYR A 59 -7.98 3.44 11.61
CA TYR A 59 -7.32 4.49 10.84
C TYR A 59 -8.07 4.68 9.51
N LYS A 60 -8.01 5.89 8.94
CA LYS A 60 -8.72 6.24 7.71
C LYS A 60 -7.75 6.35 6.53
N ASP A 61 -6.71 7.16 6.71
CA ASP A 61 -5.82 7.53 5.63
C ASP A 61 -4.99 6.35 5.13
N TRP A 62 -4.78 6.31 3.82
CA TRP A 62 -3.97 5.27 3.20
C TRP A 62 -2.53 5.30 3.71
N PHE A 63 -1.92 6.47 3.75
CA PHE A 63 -0.57 6.64 4.27
C PHE A 63 -0.57 6.92 5.77
N ALA A 64 0.48 6.46 6.45
CA ALA A 64 0.63 6.65 7.87
C ALA A 64 1.15 8.05 8.20
N PRO A 65 0.66 8.71 9.25
CA PRO A 65 1.30 9.88 9.82
C PRO A 65 2.61 9.53 10.49
N ILE A 66 3.40 10.55 10.87
CA ILE A 66 4.64 10.36 11.62
C ILE A 66 4.38 9.60 12.92
N GLY A 67 5.19 8.56 13.17
CA GLY A 67 5.01 7.65 14.30
C GLY A 67 3.97 6.55 14.07
N GLY A 68 3.28 6.59 12.93
CA GLY A 68 2.37 5.55 12.49
C GLY A 68 2.99 4.62 11.44
N PHE A 69 2.26 3.56 11.10
CA PHE A 69 2.63 2.62 10.05
C PHE A 69 1.40 2.02 9.36
N ARG A 70 1.61 1.46 8.18
CA ARG A 70 0.67 0.59 7.46
C ARG A 70 1.36 -0.68 7.03
N ILE A 71 0.62 -1.77 7.00
CA ILE A 71 0.98 -3.01 6.31
C ILE A 71 -0.12 -3.25 5.29
N ALA A 72 0.26 -3.30 4.02
CA ALA A 72 -0.67 -3.44 2.92
C ALA A 72 -0.12 -4.42 1.87
N GLU A 73 -1.01 -5.06 1.16
CA GLU A 73 -0.66 -5.83 -0.02
C GLU A 73 -1.22 -5.11 -1.25
N PHE A 74 -0.41 -5.06 -2.29
CA PHE A 74 -0.72 -4.45 -3.58
C PHE A 74 -0.67 -5.54 -4.65
N THR A 75 -1.70 -5.64 -5.44
CA THR A 75 -1.67 -6.43 -6.68
C THR A 75 -1.79 -5.48 -7.86
N ILE A 76 -0.79 -5.48 -8.75
CA ILE A 76 -0.79 -4.70 -9.98
C ILE A 76 -0.85 -5.68 -11.16
N GLY A 77 -1.97 -5.65 -11.87
CA GLY A 77 -2.18 -6.44 -13.07
C GLY A 77 -1.38 -5.93 -14.26
N PRO A 78 -1.42 -6.66 -15.40
CA PRO A 78 -0.78 -6.23 -16.64
C PRO A 78 -1.19 -4.83 -17.09
N ALA A 79 -0.27 -4.06 -17.64
CA ALA A 79 -0.53 -2.73 -18.18
C ALA A 79 -1.53 -2.71 -19.36
N CYS A 80 -1.75 -3.87 -20.00
CA CYS A 80 -2.78 -4.05 -21.02
C CYS A 80 -4.20 -4.22 -20.46
N ALA A 81 -4.35 -4.41 -19.15
CA ALA A 81 -5.64 -4.31 -18.49
C ALA A 81 -6.05 -2.83 -18.49
N ALA A 82 -7.30 -2.56 -18.89
CA ALA A 82 -7.85 -1.25 -19.22
C ALA A 82 -7.21 -0.07 -18.47
N ALA A 83 -6.79 0.94 -19.23
CA ALA A 83 -6.30 2.20 -18.66
C ALA A 83 -7.36 2.77 -17.71
N PRO A 84 -6.93 3.41 -16.60
CA PRO A 84 -7.85 4.11 -15.73
C PRO A 84 -8.66 5.13 -16.53
N ASP A 85 -9.97 5.15 -16.33
CA ASP A 85 -10.81 6.21 -16.83
C ASP A 85 -10.62 7.42 -15.90
N HIS A 86 -9.71 8.31 -16.27
CA HIS A 86 -9.41 9.52 -15.50
C HIS A 86 -10.56 10.53 -15.48
N ASP A 87 -11.53 10.39 -16.40
CA ASP A 87 -12.70 11.27 -16.48
C ASP A 87 -13.88 10.76 -15.65
N ASP A 88 -13.78 9.57 -15.02
CA ASP A 88 -14.81 9.03 -14.14
C ASP A 88 -14.77 9.73 -12.76
N ALA A 89 -15.57 10.80 -12.66
CA ALA A 89 -15.70 11.56 -11.41
C ALA A 89 -16.28 10.72 -10.26
N ASP A 90 -17.13 9.73 -10.55
CA ASP A 90 -17.72 8.85 -9.54
C ASP A 90 -16.66 7.89 -8.99
N ALA A 91 -15.83 7.31 -9.85
CA ALA A 91 -14.68 6.47 -9.43
C ALA A 91 -13.69 7.25 -8.59
N SER A 92 -13.36 8.49 -8.98
CA SER A 92 -12.46 9.37 -8.21
C SER A 92 -13.02 9.71 -6.83
N GLN A 93 -14.32 10.01 -6.72
CA GLN A 93 -14.98 10.27 -5.45
C GLN A 93 -15.04 9.02 -4.57
N GLN A 94 -15.30 7.86 -5.14
CA GLN A 94 -15.29 6.61 -4.39
C GLN A 94 -13.89 6.29 -3.89
N LEU A 95 -12.86 6.46 -4.72
CA LEU A 95 -11.47 6.25 -4.34
C LEU A 95 -11.05 7.17 -3.18
N ALA A 96 -11.43 8.45 -3.24
CA ALA A 96 -11.16 9.40 -2.16
C ALA A 96 -11.88 9.05 -0.84
N ARG A 97 -13.06 8.40 -0.90
CA ARG A 97 -13.75 7.92 0.29
C ARG A 97 -13.12 6.66 0.88
N ASP A 98 -12.77 5.69 0.01
CA ASP A 98 -12.31 4.38 0.43
C ASP A 98 -10.82 4.36 0.78
N PHE A 99 -10.04 5.24 0.13
CA PHE A 99 -8.59 5.38 0.30
C PHE A 99 -8.17 6.86 0.44
N PRO A 100 -8.61 7.56 1.51
CA PRO A 100 -8.21 8.96 1.74
C PRO A 100 -6.69 9.09 1.75
N GLY A 101 -6.17 10.14 1.14
CA GLY A 101 -4.73 10.39 1.00
C GLY A 101 -4.08 9.73 -0.23
N LEU A 102 -4.76 8.83 -0.93
CA LEU A 102 -4.15 8.14 -2.08
C LEU A 102 -4.07 9.04 -3.32
N LEU A 103 -5.14 9.81 -3.62
CA LEU A 103 -5.16 10.70 -4.78
C LEU A 103 -4.26 11.93 -4.58
N GLU A 104 -4.14 12.41 -3.36
CA GLU A 104 -3.41 13.62 -3.00
C GLU A 104 -1.89 13.50 -3.24
N VAL A 105 -1.38 12.28 -3.31
CA VAL A 105 0.05 12.02 -3.56
C VAL A 105 0.38 11.82 -5.04
N MET A 106 -0.64 11.66 -5.89
CA MET A 106 -0.48 11.40 -7.32
C MET A 106 0.01 12.63 -8.06
N ASP A 107 0.90 12.44 -9.00
CA ASP A 107 1.32 13.49 -9.93
C ASP A 107 0.21 13.77 -10.94
N PRO A 108 -0.26 15.03 -11.09
CA PRO A 108 -1.32 15.36 -12.03
C PRO A 108 -0.89 15.30 -13.50
N GLU A 109 0.42 15.37 -13.80
CA GLU A 109 0.95 15.44 -15.15
C GLU A 109 1.45 14.08 -15.65
N VAL A 110 1.91 13.21 -14.74
CA VAL A 110 2.52 11.92 -15.09
C VAL A 110 1.71 10.78 -14.47
N PRO A 111 0.87 10.10 -15.27
CA PRO A 111 0.01 9.01 -14.78
C PRO A 111 0.77 7.92 -14.03
N GLY A 112 0.31 7.58 -12.83
CA GLY A 112 0.91 6.56 -11.97
C GLY A 112 2.10 7.02 -11.14
N MET A 113 2.70 8.16 -11.49
CA MET A 113 3.79 8.76 -10.71
C MET A 113 3.24 9.37 -9.42
N HIS A 114 3.88 9.09 -8.30
CA HIS A 114 3.43 9.60 -7.00
C HIS A 114 4.57 9.68 -5.98
N ARG A 115 4.33 10.42 -4.90
CA ARG A 115 5.26 10.52 -3.77
C ARG A 115 4.50 10.68 -2.47
N SER A 116 4.69 9.77 -1.53
CA SER A 116 4.23 9.87 -0.15
C SER A 116 5.35 10.40 0.77
N THR A 117 4.98 10.94 1.92
CA THR A 117 5.93 11.32 2.98
C THR A 117 6.15 10.16 3.93
N THR A 118 6.65 9.04 3.36
CA THR A 118 6.85 7.78 4.06
C THR A 118 8.18 7.14 3.66
N ILE A 119 8.68 6.24 4.49
CA ILE A 119 9.64 5.23 4.05
C ILE A 119 8.89 3.91 3.92
N ASP A 120 9.03 3.28 2.75
CA ASP A 120 8.31 2.06 2.45
C ASP A 120 9.28 0.91 2.18
N PHE A 121 8.99 -0.24 2.77
CA PHE A 121 9.68 -1.48 2.49
C PHE A 121 8.74 -2.35 1.65
N ILE A 122 9.02 -2.42 0.33
CA ILE A 122 8.17 -3.13 -0.63
C ILE A 122 8.85 -4.45 -1.01
N TYR A 123 8.27 -5.55 -0.57
CA TYR A 123 8.74 -6.89 -0.89
C TYR A 123 7.90 -7.54 -2.00
N ILE A 124 8.54 -8.00 -3.06
CA ILE A 124 7.86 -8.65 -4.18
C ILE A 124 7.54 -10.10 -3.78
N LEU A 125 6.26 -10.39 -3.60
CA LEU A 125 5.77 -11.72 -3.23
C LEU A 125 5.66 -12.65 -4.45
N PHE A 126 5.20 -12.10 -5.59
CA PHE A 126 4.94 -12.87 -6.81
C PHE A 126 5.01 -11.98 -8.04
N GLY A 127 5.39 -12.55 -9.19
CA GLY A 127 5.44 -11.86 -10.47
C GLY A 127 6.67 -10.97 -10.62
N ARG A 128 6.53 -9.99 -11.51
CA ARG A 128 7.57 -9.00 -11.85
C ARG A 128 6.94 -7.63 -11.97
N ILE A 129 7.73 -6.59 -11.71
CA ILE A 129 7.32 -5.20 -11.84
C ILE A 129 8.52 -4.35 -12.21
N GLU A 130 8.30 -3.26 -12.92
CA GLU A 130 9.31 -2.22 -13.15
C GLU A 130 9.01 -1.03 -12.25
N LEU A 131 10.01 -0.60 -11.50
CA LEU A 131 10.01 0.65 -10.74
C LEU A 131 10.64 1.72 -11.62
N GLU A 132 9.96 2.86 -11.76
CA GLU A 132 10.46 4.06 -12.43
C GLU A 132 10.54 5.21 -11.44
N LEU A 133 11.64 5.99 -11.47
CA LEU A 133 11.82 7.22 -10.70
C LEU A 133 11.59 8.44 -11.59
N ASP A 134 11.47 9.62 -10.97
CA ASP A 134 11.18 10.88 -11.66
C ASP A 134 12.33 11.42 -12.53
N ASP A 135 13.55 10.89 -12.38
CA ASP A 135 14.67 11.15 -13.30
C ASP A 135 14.64 10.23 -14.54
N GLY A 136 13.63 9.37 -14.67
CA GLY A 136 13.48 8.39 -15.74
C GLY A 136 14.28 7.11 -15.54
N SER A 137 15.02 6.96 -14.43
CA SER A 137 15.71 5.70 -14.13
C SER A 137 14.73 4.60 -13.82
N LYS A 138 15.03 3.37 -14.29
CA LYS A 138 14.14 2.21 -14.19
C LYS A 138 14.89 1.00 -13.69
N THR A 139 14.20 0.18 -12.91
CA THR A 139 14.72 -1.12 -12.48
C THR A 139 13.63 -2.18 -12.49
N GLN A 140 13.99 -3.38 -12.95
CA GLN A 140 13.08 -4.52 -12.94
C GLN A 140 13.25 -5.33 -11.67
N LEU A 141 12.14 -5.69 -11.07
CA LEU A 141 12.04 -6.42 -9.82
C LEU A 141 11.24 -7.71 -10.03
N LYS A 142 11.54 -8.72 -9.24
CA LYS A 142 10.89 -10.03 -9.26
C LYS A 142 10.66 -10.55 -7.85
N ALA A 143 9.90 -11.62 -7.73
CA ALA A 143 9.69 -12.30 -6.46
C ALA A 143 11.01 -12.55 -5.71
N GLY A 144 11.04 -12.15 -4.43
CA GLY A 144 12.21 -12.19 -3.55
C GLY A 144 12.98 -10.88 -3.43
N ASP A 145 12.73 -9.90 -4.32
CA ASP A 145 13.40 -8.60 -4.24
C ASP A 145 12.72 -7.69 -3.21
N LEU A 146 13.51 -6.84 -2.57
CA LEU A 146 13.08 -5.82 -1.63
C LEU A 146 13.48 -4.43 -2.13
N VAL A 147 12.53 -3.50 -2.16
CA VAL A 147 12.79 -2.08 -2.39
C VAL A 147 12.67 -1.33 -1.08
N VAL A 148 13.61 -0.43 -0.81
CA VAL A 148 13.48 0.61 0.21
C VAL A 148 13.16 1.90 -0.51
N GLN A 149 11.89 2.33 -0.42
CA GLN A 149 11.36 3.53 -1.07
C GLN A 149 11.42 4.69 -0.08
N SER A 150 12.42 5.55 -0.25
CA SER A 150 12.73 6.63 0.71
C SER A 150 12.06 7.95 0.31
N ALA A 151 10.74 8.02 0.33
CA ALA A 151 9.95 9.20 -0.06
C ALA A 151 10.32 9.75 -1.45
N THR A 152 10.82 8.90 -2.34
CA THR A 152 11.15 9.27 -3.72
C THR A 152 9.90 9.24 -4.59
N LYS A 153 9.84 10.12 -5.59
CA LYS A 153 8.78 10.13 -6.58
C LYS A 153 8.95 8.94 -7.51
N HIS A 154 7.92 8.11 -7.68
CA HIS A 154 8.03 6.85 -8.40
C HIS A 154 6.72 6.39 -9.03
N ALA A 155 6.83 5.48 -9.99
CA ALA A 155 5.73 4.76 -10.60
C ALA A 155 6.04 3.26 -10.73
N TRP A 156 4.99 2.46 -10.79
CA TRP A 156 5.06 1.01 -10.95
C TRP A 156 4.45 0.59 -12.28
N HIS A 157 5.21 -0.18 -13.09
CA HIS A 157 4.76 -0.63 -14.40
C HIS A 157 4.82 -2.16 -14.50
N ASN A 158 3.69 -2.78 -14.76
CA ASN A 158 3.64 -4.21 -15.03
C ASN A 158 3.54 -4.47 -16.54
N HIS A 159 4.66 -4.72 -17.18
CA HIS A 159 4.76 -5.03 -18.61
C HIS A 159 4.54 -6.53 -18.92
N TRP A 160 4.38 -7.37 -17.90
CA TRP A 160 4.24 -8.81 -18.03
C TRP A 160 2.78 -9.22 -18.07
N GLN A 161 2.53 -10.46 -18.50
CA GLN A 161 1.17 -11.04 -18.58
C GLN A 161 0.60 -11.43 -17.21
N GLU A 162 1.47 -11.63 -16.22
CA GLU A 162 1.09 -12.05 -14.88
C GLU A 162 0.98 -10.83 -13.95
N PRO A 163 0.04 -10.84 -12.99
CA PRO A 163 -0.01 -9.80 -11.98
C PRO A 163 1.23 -9.84 -11.09
N CYS A 164 1.66 -8.68 -10.61
CA CYS A 164 2.66 -8.57 -9.57
C CYS A 164 1.98 -8.36 -8.22
N ARG A 165 2.37 -9.15 -7.21
CA ARG A 165 1.91 -8.99 -5.83
C ARG A 165 3.06 -8.53 -4.96
N MET A 166 2.81 -7.51 -4.15
CA MET A 166 3.80 -6.86 -3.31
C MET A 166 3.27 -6.69 -1.89
N LEU A 167 4.11 -6.92 -0.91
CA LEU A 167 3.83 -6.57 0.49
C LEU A 167 4.56 -5.28 0.82
N GLY A 168 3.83 -4.27 1.28
CA GLY A 168 4.38 -3.00 1.73
C GLY A 168 4.29 -2.84 3.24
N VAL A 169 5.38 -2.41 3.86
CA VAL A 169 5.41 -1.84 5.21
C VAL A 169 5.75 -0.37 5.06
N ILE A 170 4.80 0.50 5.38
CA ILE A 170 4.80 1.93 5.12
C ILE A 170 4.87 2.65 6.46
N LEU A 171 5.92 3.44 6.70
CA LEU A 171 6.07 4.20 7.93
C LEU A 171 6.07 5.70 7.62
N GLY A 172 5.27 6.46 8.38
CA GLY A 172 5.23 7.91 8.28
C GLY A 172 6.59 8.54 8.60
N ALA A 173 7.02 9.48 7.76
CA ALA A 173 8.30 10.14 7.87
C ALA A 173 8.18 11.66 7.68
N HIS A 174 9.19 12.40 8.07
CA HIS A 174 9.34 13.81 7.71
C HIS A 174 9.91 13.91 6.29
N TYR A 175 9.37 14.85 5.52
CA TYR A 175 9.95 15.24 4.24
C TYR A 175 10.31 16.73 4.30
N GLU A 176 11.57 17.03 4.12
CA GLU A 176 12.07 18.39 3.98
C GLU A 176 12.44 18.62 2.51
N SER A 177 11.85 19.64 1.90
CA SER A 177 12.20 19.98 0.53
C SER A 177 13.67 20.38 0.47
N PRO A 178 14.44 19.93 -0.54
CA PRO A 178 15.77 20.43 -0.80
C PRO A 178 15.75 21.96 -0.90
N ALA A 179 16.77 22.61 -0.32
CA ALA A 179 16.94 24.07 -0.35
C ALA A 179 17.26 24.57 -1.77
#